data_8cfba6916e2a1573f35a8de5eab9d433
#
_entry.id   8cfba6916e2a1573f35a8de5eab9d433
#
_cell.length_a   1.000
_cell.length_b   1.000
_cell.length_c   1.000
_cell.angle_alpha   90.00
_cell.angle_beta   90.00
_cell.angle_gamma   90.00
#
_symmetry.space_group_name_H-M   'P 1'
#
loop_
_entity.id
_entity.type
_entity.pdbx_description
1 polymer ?
#
loop_
_entity_poly.entity_id
_entity_poly.type
_entity_poly.pdbx_seq_one_letter_code
_entity_poly.pdbx_strand_id
1 'polypeptide(L)'
;EMSFDGTDFKTEGFLWYEDVNATSTLFAYYPYQAGAAAPAEFSVKADQSGANYTASDLIVAVKTGVKPTLSSTQMTFKHKMSRIVISETNESGFDIRDIVIKGAVVTGVLDPATGDFTAKAGAEASDVTANTATAEKVYYALLVPQNGVQLKVTVTTADGKMRTQTLGTTDLKSGENRRMDCNVQPADIQVKFSGPIAGWVDGDDLLPDGDGEVETPTVEWGGVKYKIVTLKDGRTWMAENLRYVPEGKTISSDPKDGNGVWYPCNLSKAADPSLTETAGLLYSY
;
A
#
# COMPACT_ATOMS: atom_id res chain seq x y z
N GLU A 1 21.45 4.86 14.80
CA GLU A 1 21.06 3.59 14.16
C GLU A 1 20.05 2.88 15.04
N MET A 2 19.04 2.25 14.44
CA MET A 2 18.04 1.49 15.16
C MET A 2 18.10 0.04 14.68
N SER A 3 17.95 -0.91 15.60
CA SER A 3 17.83 -2.34 15.29
C SER A 3 16.41 -2.81 15.52
N PHE A 4 15.95 -3.74 14.69
CA PHE A 4 14.64 -4.39 14.85
C PHE A 4 14.80 -5.68 15.64
N ASP A 5 14.04 -5.85 16.74
CA ASP A 5 14.12 -7.03 17.60
C ASP A 5 13.08 -8.10 17.30
N GLY A 6 12.29 -7.91 16.23
CA GLY A 6 11.18 -8.77 15.84
C GLY A 6 9.82 -8.21 16.20
N THR A 7 9.74 -7.16 17.02
CA THR A 7 8.51 -6.49 17.44
C THR A 7 8.65 -4.97 17.31
N ASP A 8 9.74 -4.40 17.80
CA ASP A 8 9.98 -2.98 17.86
C ASP A 8 11.35 -2.61 17.29
N PHE A 9 11.48 -1.37 16.77
CA PHE A 9 12.76 -0.76 16.49
C PHE A 9 13.34 -0.17 17.77
N LYS A 10 14.56 -0.58 18.12
CA LYS A 10 15.28 -0.12 19.31
C LYS A 10 16.56 0.59 18.94
N THR A 11 16.95 1.54 19.76
CA THR A 11 18.23 2.25 19.65
C THR A 11 19.00 2.12 20.95
N GLU A 12 20.33 2.06 20.86
CA GLU A 12 21.18 2.18 22.02
C GLU A 12 21.41 3.67 22.31
N GLY A 13 21.16 4.07 23.57
CA GLY A 13 21.35 5.43 24.06
C GLY A 13 20.11 6.32 24.02
N PHE A 14 20.26 7.53 24.55
CA PHE A 14 19.17 8.51 24.60
C PHE A 14 19.07 9.26 23.28
N LEU A 15 17.84 9.30 22.72
CA LEU A 15 17.52 10.03 21.49
C LEU A 15 16.92 11.42 21.75
N TRP A 16 16.55 11.71 22.98
CA TRP A 16 15.77 12.91 23.31
C TRP A 16 16.67 14.03 23.81
N TYR A 17 16.26 15.26 23.53
CA TYR A 17 16.84 16.44 24.17
C TYR A 17 16.56 16.44 25.67
N GLU A 18 17.41 17.11 26.47
CA GLU A 18 17.22 17.30 27.91
C GLU A 18 15.96 18.12 28.22
N ASP A 19 15.57 19.05 27.32
CA ASP A 19 14.33 19.80 27.43
C ASP A 19 13.13 18.91 27.05
N VAL A 20 12.31 18.57 28.04
CA VAL A 20 11.09 17.76 27.89
C VAL A 20 10.01 18.43 27.02
N ASN A 21 10.10 19.74 26.78
CA ASN A 21 9.19 20.49 25.93
C ASN A 21 9.68 20.57 24.47
N ALA A 22 10.94 20.24 24.21
CA ALA A 22 11.48 20.21 22.87
C ALA A 22 10.78 19.12 22.05
N THR A 23 10.56 19.40 20.77
CA THR A 23 9.98 18.43 19.84
C THR A 23 11.01 18.02 18.80
N SER A 24 10.94 16.76 18.40
CA SER A 24 11.79 16.17 17.35
C SER A 24 10.95 15.77 16.14
N THR A 25 11.57 15.74 14.98
CA THR A 25 11.03 15.06 13.80
C THR A 25 11.75 13.73 13.66
N LEU A 26 10.96 12.64 13.65
CA LEU A 26 11.47 11.31 13.38
C LEU A 26 11.29 11.02 11.89
N PHE A 27 12.37 10.56 11.28
CA PHE A 27 12.41 10.11 9.89
C PHE A 27 12.88 8.66 9.83
N ALA A 28 12.15 7.83 9.11
CA ALA A 28 12.51 6.43 8.89
C ALA A 28 12.29 6.04 7.43
N TYR A 29 13.11 5.16 6.91
CA TYR A 29 13.00 4.69 5.53
C TYR A 29 13.51 3.25 5.37
N TYR A 30 13.05 2.59 4.33
CA TYR A 30 13.51 1.29 3.86
C TYR A 30 13.53 1.30 2.32
N PRO A 31 14.46 0.62 1.64
CA PRO A 31 15.52 -0.25 2.19
C PRO A 31 16.67 0.56 2.83
N TYR A 32 17.27 -0.02 3.89
CA TYR A 32 18.38 0.58 4.61
C TYR A 32 19.62 0.72 3.72
N GLN A 33 20.27 1.87 3.80
CA GLN A 33 21.55 2.17 3.15
C GLN A 33 22.63 2.47 4.19
N ALA A 34 23.64 1.62 4.27
CA ALA A 34 24.70 1.78 5.24
C ALA A 34 25.48 3.11 5.03
N GLY A 35 25.75 3.83 6.13
CA GLY A 35 26.53 5.07 6.12
C GLY A 35 25.77 6.32 5.69
N ALA A 36 24.49 6.24 5.38
CA ALA A 36 23.65 7.39 5.09
C ALA A 36 22.71 7.70 6.27
N ALA A 37 22.78 8.92 6.80
CA ALA A 37 21.82 9.40 7.81
C ALA A 37 20.38 9.48 7.23
N ALA A 38 20.28 9.82 5.94
CA ALA A 38 19.11 9.67 5.08
C ALA A 38 19.62 9.56 3.64
N PRO A 39 19.08 8.72 2.77
CA PRO A 39 19.49 8.68 1.38
C PRO A 39 19.06 9.99 0.71
N ALA A 40 20.02 10.80 0.27
CA ALA A 40 19.70 11.95 -0.56
C ALA A 40 19.12 11.51 -1.91
N GLU A 41 19.54 10.35 -2.40
CA GLU A 41 19.11 9.77 -3.67
C GLU A 41 18.80 8.29 -3.51
N PHE A 42 17.79 7.83 -4.24
CA PHE A 42 17.43 6.42 -4.31
C PHE A 42 17.14 6.04 -5.77
N SER A 43 17.60 4.87 -6.17
CA SER A 43 17.40 4.36 -7.53
C SER A 43 16.73 3.00 -7.51
N VAL A 44 15.71 2.81 -8.34
CA VAL A 44 15.14 1.49 -8.57
C VAL A 44 16.12 0.63 -9.38
N LYS A 45 16.04 -0.68 -9.20
CA LYS A 45 16.88 -1.62 -9.96
C LYS A 45 16.40 -1.71 -11.41
N ALA A 46 17.35 -1.82 -12.34
CA ALA A 46 17.04 -1.99 -13.75
C ALA A 46 16.38 -3.35 -14.04
N ASP A 47 16.78 -4.39 -13.33
CA ASP A 47 16.10 -5.69 -13.32
C ASP A 47 15.40 -5.83 -11.96
N GLN A 48 14.07 -5.88 -11.97
CA GLN A 48 13.25 -5.99 -10.76
C GLN A 48 12.78 -7.42 -10.49
N SER A 49 13.43 -8.43 -11.04
CA SER A 49 13.12 -9.82 -10.73
C SER A 49 13.50 -10.19 -9.29
N GLY A 50 12.68 -11.03 -8.64
CA GLY A 50 12.93 -11.56 -7.30
C GLY A 50 13.16 -10.49 -6.25
N ALA A 51 14.23 -10.60 -5.46
CA ALA A 51 14.56 -9.68 -4.36
C ALA A 51 14.83 -8.23 -4.81
N ASN A 52 15.16 -8.01 -6.08
CA ASN A 52 15.38 -6.67 -6.60
C ASN A 52 14.10 -5.83 -6.65
N TYR A 53 12.93 -6.46 -6.76
CA TYR A 53 11.66 -5.77 -6.67
C TYR A 53 11.51 -5.09 -5.30
N THR A 54 11.62 -5.86 -4.22
CA THR A 54 11.56 -5.34 -2.84
C THR A 54 12.67 -4.32 -2.55
N ALA A 55 13.87 -4.54 -3.11
CA ALA A 55 14.98 -3.58 -2.98
C ALA A 55 14.76 -2.28 -3.78
N SER A 56 13.79 -2.25 -4.71
CA SER A 56 13.37 -1.05 -5.45
C SER A 56 12.22 -0.31 -4.78
N ASP A 57 11.66 -0.83 -3.70
CA ASP A 57 10.51 -0.26 -3.01
C ASP A 57 10.95 0.64 -1.87
N LEU A 58 10.99 1.95 -2.11
CA LEU A 58 11.27 2.93 -1.07
C LEU A 58 10.00 3.22 -0.28
N ILE A 59 10.01 2.86 1.01
CA ILE A 59 8.98 3.26 1.96
C ILE A 59 9.54 4.25 2.97
N VAL A 60 8.76 5.26 3.33
CA VAL A 60 9.20 6.38 4.17
C VAL A 60 8.12 6.70 5.20
N ALA A 61 8.55 6.97 6.42
CA ALA A 61 7.73 7.52 7.49
C ALA A 61 8.34 8.79 8.05
N VAL A 62 7.53 9.84 8.20
CA VAL A 62 7.91 11.10 8.86
C VAL A 62 6.89 11.39 9.93
N LYS A 63 7.37 11.68 11.13
CA LYS A 63 6.53 12.09 12.26
C LYS A 63 7.13 13.31 12.93
N THR A 64 6.42 14.42 12.85
CA THR A 64 6.84 15.70 13.42
C THR A 64 6.25 15.92 14.81
N GLY A 65 6.83 16.85 15.58
CA GLY A 65 6.30 17.26 16.87
C GLY A 65 6.36 16.19 17.96
N VAL A 66 7.23 15.21 17.82
CA VAL A 66 7.38 14.13 18.80
C VAL A 66 8.10 14.65 20.04
N LYS A 67 7.42 14.60 21.20
CA LYS A 67 8.01 14.96 22.49
C LYS A 67 8.74 13.77 23.10
N PRO A 68 9.73 14.03 23.99
CA PRO A 68 10.37 12.98 24.76
C PRO A 68 9.34 12.08 25.45
N THR A 69 9.49 10.78 25.28
CA THR A 69 8.57 9.76 25.85
C THR A 69 9.33 8.49 26.19
N LEU A 70 8.85 7.76 27.19
CA LEU A 70 9.31 6.41 27.53
C LEU A 70 8.49 5.33 26.82
N SER A 71 7.42 5.74 26.12
CA SER A 71 6.56 4.84 25.36
C SER A 71 7.03 4.72 23.91
N SER A 72 6.68 3.62 23.25
CA SER A 72 6.93 3.43 21.83
C SER A 72 6.26 4.52 21.00
N THR A 73 6.96 5.03 20.01
CA THR A 73 6.42 6.00 19.04
C THR A 73 6.04 5.27 17.76
N GLN A 74 4.77 5.22 17.46
CA GLN A 74 4.28 4.60 16.23
C GLN A 74 4.61 5.46 15.02
N MET A 75 5.16 4.84 13.97
CA MET A 75 5.47 5.43 12.67
C MET A 75 4.63 4.75 11.59
N THR A 76 4.08 5.53 10.67
CA THR A 76 3.32 5.00 9.52
C THR A 76 4.15 5.17 8.26
N PHE A 77 4.57 4.06 7.67
CA PHE A 77 5.32 4.05 6.42
C PHE A 77 4.36 4.19 5.23
N LYS A 78 4.86 4.85 4.19
CA LYS A 78 4.15 5.00 2.91
C LYS A 78 5.10 4.67 1.77
N HIS A 79 4.62 3.92 0.79
CA HIS A 79 5.34 3.67 -0.45
C HIS A 79 5.57 4.97 -1.21
N LYS A 80 6.77 5.13 -1.75
CA LYS A 80 7.17 6.33 -2.51
C LYS A 80 7.29 6.08 -4.00
N MET A 81 7.25 4.84 -4.45
CA MET A 81 7.27 4.49 -5.86
C MET A 81 5.87 4.63 -6.49
N SER A 82 5.83 4.75 -7.81
CA SER A 82 4.65 4.47 -8.61
C SER A 82 4.73 3.01 -9.04
N ARG A 83 3.76 2.19 -8.64
CA ARG A 83 3.70 0.76 -9.02
C ARG A 83 2.87 0.60 -10.28
N ILE A 84 3.44 -0.04 -11.28
CA ILE A 84 2.73 -0.48 -12.47
C ILE A 84 2.37 -1.94 -12.30
N VAL A 85 1.09 -2.25 -12.38
CA VAL A 85 0.52 -3.61 -12.35
C VAL A 85 0.15 -3.98 -13.77
N ILE A 86 0.85 -4.94 -14.37
CA ILE A 86 0.70 -5.31 -15.78
C ILE A 86 -0.07 -6.63 -15.86
N SER A 87 -1.30 -6.58 -16.34
CA SER A 87 -2.11 -7.76 -16.62
C SER A 87 -1.91 -8.20 -18.06
N GLU A 88 -1.54 -9.46 -18.24
CA GLU A 88 -1.23 -10.06 -19.54
C GLU A 88 -2.44 -10.77 -20.14
N THR A 89 -2.69 -10.50 -21.43
CA THR A 89 -3.44 -11.38 -22.33
C THR A 89 -2.50 -11.76 -23.48
N ASN A 90 -2.25 -13.04 -23.68
CA ASN A 90 -1.21 -13.46 -24.62
C ASN A 90 -1.77 -14.45 -25.66
N GLU A 91 -1.85 -13.98 -26.88
CA GLU A 91 -2.31 -14.72 -28.06
C GLU A 91 -1.16 -15.01 -29.06
N SER A 92 0.08 -14.75 -28.65
CA SER A 92 1.25 -14.94 -29.52
C SER A 92 1.60 -16.41 -29.79
N GLY A 93 1.09 -17.33 -28.96
CA GLY A 93 1.43 -18.76 -28.99
C GLY A 93 2.73 -19.12 -28.28
N PHE A 94 3.43 -18.16 -27.67
CA PHE A 94 4.69 -18.34 -26.94
C PHE A 94 4.61 -17.64 -25.59
N ASP A 95 5.21 -18.21 -24.56
CA ASP A 95 5.30 -17.58 -23.25
C ASP A 95 6.04 -16.25 -23.31
N ILE A 96 5.66 -15.31 -22.44
CA ILE A 96 6.41 -14.06 -22.26
C ILE A 96 7.67 -14.37 -21.45
N ARG A 97 8.81 -13.95 -21.99
CA ARG A 97 10.11 -14.08 -21.33
C ARG A 97 10.36 -12.88 -20.41
N ASP A 98 10.13 -11.66 -20.91
CA ASP A 98 10.33 -10.42 -20.17
C ASP A 98 9.43 -9.29 -20.70
N ILE A 99 9.13 -8.34 -19.79
CA ILE A 99 8.50 -7.07 -20.10
C ILE A 99 9.42 -5.96 -19.61
N VAL A 100 9.80 -5.07 -20.52
CA VAL A 100 10.70 -3.95 -20.23
C VAL A 100 9.97 -2.63 -20.43
N ILE A 101 9.97 -1.78 -19.39
CA ILE A 101 9.45 -0.41 -19.43
C ILE A 101 10.61 0.55 -19.62
N LYS A 102 10.49 1.42 -20.62
CA LYS A 102 11.52 2.38 -21.01
C LYS A 102 10.97 3.80 -20.94
N GLY A 103 11.86 4.78 -20.83
CA GLY A 103 11.52 6.22 -20.88
C GLY A 103 11.33 6.88 -19.52
N ALA A 104 11.39 6.12 -18.42
CA ALA A 104 11.32 6.66 -17.07
C ALA A 104 12.72 6.92 -16.50
N VAL A 105 12.87 8.01 -15.75
CA VAL A 105 14.03 8.25 -14.87
C VAL A 105 13.94 7.24 -13.73
N VAL A 106 15.08 6.61 -13.41
CA VAL A 106 15.14 5.53 -12.39
C VAL A 106 15.75 5.99 -11.07
N THR A 107 16.22 7.23 -10.99
CA THR A 107 16.80 7.83 -9.79
C THR A 107 15.94 9.00 -9.32
N GLY A 108 15.61 9.02 -8.05
CA GLY A 108 14.90 10.12 -7.41
C GLY A 108 15.66 10.70 -6.22
N VAL A 109 15.21 11.86 -5.77
CA VAL A 109 15.71 12.59 -4.61
C VAL A 109 14.67 12.56 -3.51
N LEU A 110 15.11 12.24 -2.29
CA LEU A 110 14.28 12.17 -1.09
C LEU A 110 14.54 13.40 -0.22
N ASP A 111 13.48 14.11 0.16
CA ASP A 111 13.52 15.14 1.18
C ASP A 111 13.22 14.51 2.56
N PRO A 112 14.19 14.41 3.46
CA PRO A 112 13.97 13.81 4.77
C PRO A 112 13.09 14.67 5.70
N ALA A 113 12.91 15.96 5.41
CA ALA A 113 12.06 16.83 6.22
C ALA A 113 10.57 16.59 5.97
N THR A 114 10.20 16.34 4.72
CA THR A 114 8.80 16.11 4.30
C THR A 114 8.51 14.65 3.97
N GLY A 115 9.54 13.87 3.64
CA GLY A 115 9.42 12.52 3.13
C GLY A 115 8.98 12.48 1.66
N ASP A 116 9.05 13.62 0.95
CA ASP A 116 8.71 13.67 -0.48
C ASP A 116 9.84 13.05 -1.30
N PHE A 117 9.42 12.32 -2.33
CA PHE A 117 10.34 11.65 -3.25
C PHE A 117 9.95 11.98 -4.68
N THR A 118 10.88 12.52 -5.44
CA THR A 118 10.65 12.99 -6.82
C THR A 118 11.82 12.58 -7.71
N ALA A 119 11.57 12.49 -9.03
CA ALA A 119 12.63 12.20 -9.99
C ALA A 119 13.76 13.23 -9.89
N LYS A 120 15.00 12.75 -9.96
CA LYS A 120 16.19 13.60 -9.96
C LYS A 120 16.24 14.42 -11.24
N ALA A 121 16.32 15.75 -11.11
CA ALA A 121 16.43 16.65 -12.23
C ALA A 121 17.70 16.36 -13.05
N GLY A 122 17.56 16.28 -14.36
CA GLY A 122 18.68 16.02 -15.28
C GLY A 122 19.20 14.58 -15.28
N ALA A 123 18.58 13.66 -14.52
CA ALA A 123 18.92 12.24 -14.64
C ALA A 123 18.34 11.67 -15.95
N GLU A 124 19.09 10.75 -16.55
CA GLU A 124 18.65 10.09 -17.76
C GLU A 124 17.66 8.96 -17.49
N ALA A 125 16.76 8.73 -18.45
CA ALA A 125 15.86 7.60 -18.43
C ALA A 125 16.64 6.29 -18.63
N SER A 126 16.18 5.23 -17.97
CA SER A 126 16.78 3.89 -18.10
C SER A 126 15.69 2.83 -18.26
N ASP A 127 16.08 1.69 -18.74
CA ASP A 127 15.21 0.53 -18.92
C ASP A 127 14.95 -0.15 -17.58
N VAL A 128 13.69 -0.54 -17.34
CA VAL A 128 13.28 -1.31 -16.16
C VAL A 128 12.61 -2.60 -16.63
N THR A 129 13.23 -3.73 -16.30
CA THR A 129 12.61 -5.05 -16.49
C THR A 129 11.67 -5.32 -15.33
N ALA A 130 10.41 -5.57 -15.64
CA ALA A 130 9.37 -5.86 -14.65
C ALA A 130 9.69 -7.16 -13.89
N ASN A 131 9.18 -7.26 -12.66
CA ASN A 131 9.24 -8.49 -11.89
C ASN A 131 8.52 -9.63 -12.63
N THR A 132 8.93 -10.86 -12.34
CA THR A 132 8.37 -12.06 -12.96
C THR A 132 6.86 -12.16 -12.73
N ALA A 133 6.16 -12.69 -13.72
CA ALA A 133 4.73 -12.93 -13.64
C ALA A 133 4.35 -13.80 -12.45
N THR A 134 3.24 -13.46 -11.82
CA THR A 134 2.53 -14.35 -10.90
C THR A 134 1.82 -15.50 -11.65
N ALA A 135 1.25 -16.45 -10.93
CA ALA A 135 0.42 -17.50 -11.52
C ALA A 135 -0.79 -16.94 -12.32
N GLU A 136 -1.25 -15.75 -11.95
CA GLU A 136 -2.35 -15.02 -12.62
C GLU A 136 -1.89 -14.23 -13.85
N LYS A 137 -0.64 -14.36 -14.27
CA LYS A 137 -0.04 -13.64 -15.40
C LYS A 137 -0.01 -12.11 -15.18
N VAL A 138 0.31 -11.72 -13.96
CA VAL A 138 0.48 -10.33 -13.55
C VAL A 138 1.96 -10.04 -13.27
N TYR A 139 2.47 -8.97 -13.89
CA TYR A 139 3.82 -8.48 -13.68
C TYR A 139 3.77 -7.17 -12.90
N TYR A 140 4.84 -6.87 -12.19
CA TYR A 140 4.93 -5.65 -11.40
C TYR A 140 6.20 -4.87 -11.74
N ALA A 141 6.09 -3.54 -11.83
CA ALA A 141 7.26 -2.69 -11.96
C ALA A 141 7.11 -1.47 -11.04
N LEU A 142 8.19 -1.09 -10.39
CA LEU A 142 8.31 0.09 -9.55
C LEU A 142 9.06 1.17 -10.31
N LEU A 143 8.44 2.32 -10.47
CA LEU A 143 9.01 3.46 -11.17
C LEU A 143 9.08 4.67 -10.23
N VAL A 144 10.09 5.50 -10.44
CA VAL A 144 10.23 6.77 -9.72
C VAL A 144 9.09 7.71 -10.10
N PRO A 145 8.41 8.38 -9.14
CA PRO A 145 7.37 9.36 -9.43
C PRO A 145 7.91 10.50 -10.29
N GLN A 146 7.22 10.79 -11.38
CA GLN A 146 7.60 11.83 -12.33
C GLN A 146 6.41 12.25 -13.20
N ASN A 147 6.38 13.51 -13.63
CA ASN A 147 5.29 14.04 -14.44
C ASN A 147 5.64 14.06 -15.94
N GLY A 148 4.62 13.95 -16.78
CA GLY A 148 4.76 14.12 -18.22
C GLY A 148 5.64 13.07 -18.89
N VAL A 149 5.78 11.86 -18.32
CA VAL A 149 6.65 10.82 -18.87
C VAL A 149 5.96 10.09 -20.02
N GLN A 150 6.70 9.85 -21.10
CA GLN A 150 6.27 8.99 -22.20
C GLN A 150 6.95 7.63 -22.08
N LEU A 151 6.17 6.63 -21.69
CA LEU A 151 6.68 5.26 -21.53
C LEU A 151 6.62 4.49 -22.85
N LYS A 152 7.58 3.58 -23.01
CA LYS A 152 7.61 2.58 -24.06
C LYS A 152 7.68 1.21 -23.43
N VAL A 153 6.78 0.32 -23.80
CA VAL A 153 6.73 -1.07 -23.30
C VAL A 153 7.21 -2.01 -24.38
N THR A 154 8.18 -2.84 -24.04
CA THR A 154 8.70 -3.89 -24.91
C THR A 154 8.45 -5.24 -24.26
N VAL A 155 7.79 -6.14 -24.98
CA VAL A 155 7.56 -7.53 -24.56
C VAL A 155 8.41 -8.45 -25.42
N THR A 156 9.17 -9.33 -24.80
CA THR A 156 9.93 -10.39 -25.46
C THR A 156 9.27 -11.73 -25.17
N THR A 157 8.98 -12.49 -26.21
CA THR A 157 8.44 -13.85 -26.10
C THR A 157 9.53 -14.92 -26.17
N ALA A 158 9.21 -16.16 -25.78
CA ALA A 158 10.18 -17.27 -25.70
C ALA A 158 10.82 -17.62 -27.04
N ASP A 159 10.17 -17.31 -28.18
CA ASP A 159 10.72 -17.41 -29.53
C ASP A 159 11.74 -16.32 -29.88
N GLY A 160 12.03 -15.41 -28.95
CA GLY A 160 12.97 -14.31 -29.12
C GLY A 160 12.40 -13.08 -29.83
N LYS A 161 11.11 -13.08 -30.21
CA LYS A 161 10.50 -11.91 -30.83
C LYS A 161 10.26 -10.81 -29.83
N MET A 162 10.59 -9.58 -30.23
CA MET A 162 10.35 -8.37 -29.46
C MET A 162 9.21 -7.56 -30.10
N ARG A 163 8.27 -7.15 -29.28
CA ARG A 163 7.15 -6.29 -29.68
C ARG A 163 7.16 -5.06 -28.80
N THR A 164 7.00 -3.89 -29.39
CA THR A 164 7.15 -2.62 -28.67
C THR A 164 6.02 -1.69 -28.98
N GLN A 165 5.49 -1.02 -27.95
CA GLN A 165 4.52 0.07 -28.09
C GLN A 165 4.95 1.28 -27.28
N THR A 166 4.83 2.46 -27.86
CA THR A 166 4.98 3.75 -27.17
C THR A 166 3.61 4.19 -26.66
N LEU A 167 3.52 4.55 -25.39
CA LEU A 167 2.30 5.02 -24.75
C LEU A 167 2.16 6.53 -24.86
N GLY A 168 0.98 7.06 -24.59
CA GLY A 168 0.77 8.50 -24.40
C GLY A 168 1.49 9.00 -23.16
N THR A 169 1.68 10.31 -23.09
CA THR A 169 2.27 10.98 -21.91
C THR A 169 1.41 10.76 -20.67
N THR A 170 2.04 10.46 -19.55
CA THR A 170 1.36 10.18 -18.28
C THR A 170 2.14 10.70 -17.09
N ASP A 171 1.46 10.90 -15.95
CA ASP A 171 2.09 11.19 -14.67
C ASP A 171 2.20 9.90 -13.85
N LEU A 172 3.35 9.69 -13.23
CA LEU A 172 3.60 8.64 -12.26
C LEU A 172 3.62 9.27 -10.88
N LYS A 173 2.63 8.95 -10.04
CA LYS A 173 2.49 9.55 -8.71
C LYS A 173 3.05 8.65 -7.61
N SER A 174 3.57 9.28 -6.57
CA SER A 174 4.09 8.59 -5.38
C SER A 174 2.98 7.82 -4.67
N GLY A 175 3.23 6.53 -4.36
CA GLY A 175 2.29 5.67 -3.65
C GLY A 175 1.04 5.28 -4.46
N GLU A 176 1.06 5.48 -5.79
CA GLU A 176 -0.07 5.13 -6.66
C GLU A 176 0.18 3.79 -7.36
N ASN A 177 -0.87 2.96 -7.41
CA ASN A 177 -0.92 1.80 -8.28
C ASN A 177 -1.58 2.17 -9.61
N ARG A 178 -0.96 1.79 -10.71
CA ARG A 178 -1.52 1.97 -12.04
C ARG A 178 -1.60 0.65 -12.77
N ARG A 179 -2.80 0.31 -13.20
CA ARG A 179 -3.01 -0.89 -14.01
C ARG A 179 -2.66 -0.62 -15.47
N MET A 180 -2.00 -1.58 -16.05
CA MET A 180 -1.63 -1.61 -17.47
C MET A 180 -2.09 -2.93 -18.07
N ASP A 181 -3.02 -2.89 -19.01
CA ASP A 181 -3.41 -4.08 -19.77
C ASP A 181 -2.44 -4.26 -20.93
N CYS A 182 -1.87 -5.43 -21.06
CA CYS A 182 -0.92 -5.80 -22.08
C CYS A 182 -1.45 -6.98 -22.88
N ASN A 183 -1.95 -6.73 -24.08
CA ASN A 183 -2.41 -7.76 -25.00
C ASN A 183 -1.31 -8.05 -26.04
N VAL A 184 -0.75 -9.27 -26.00
CA VAL A 184 0.33 -9.71 -26.86
C VAL A 184 -0.23 -10.53 -28.02
N GLN A 185 -0.12 -9.97 -29.21
CA GLN A 185 -0.58 -10.59 -30.45
C GLN A 185 0.58 -11.28 -31.19
N PRO A 186 0.33 -12.14 -32.20
CA PRO A 186 1.40 -12.77 -32.98
C PRO A 186 2.36 -11.78 -33.65
N ALA A 187 1.87 -10.59 -34.08
CA ALA A 187 2.65 -9.62 -34.81
C ALA A 187 3.02 -8.37 -34.00
N ASP A 188 2.17 -7.96 -33.03
CA ASP A 188 2.29 -6.71 -32.27
C ASP A 188 1.89 -6.86 -30.79
N ILE A 189 1.88 -5.74 -30.10
CA ILE A 189 1.29 -5.63 -28.75
C ILE A 189 0.33 -4.46 -28.70
N GLN A 190 -0.71 -4.59 -27.84
CA GLN A 190 -1.61 -3.51 -27.49
C GLN A 190 -1.51 -3.27 -25.99
N VAL A 191 -0.97 -2.12 -25.60
CA VAL A 191 -0.75 -1.73 -24.21
C VAL A 191 -1.54 -0.46 -23.93
N LYS A 192 -2.30 -0.46 -22.84
CA LYS A 192 -3.02 0.73 -22.39
C LYS A 192 -3.04 0.80 -20.86
N PHE A 193 -3.05 2.00 -20.33
CA PHE A 193 -3.41 2.19 -18.92
C PHE A 193 -4.93 2.07 -18.78
N SER A 194 -5.39 1.26 -17.83
CA SER A 194 -6.80 1.00 -17.56
C SER A 194 -7.32 1.70 -16.29
N GLY A 195 -6.68 2.80 -15.89
CA GLY A 195 -7.08 3.63 -14.77
C GLY A 195 -6.21 3.46 -13.51
N PRO A 196 -6.36 4.34 -12.51
CA PRO A 196 -5.73 4.16 -11.22
C PRO A 196 -6.42 3.02 -10.46
N ILE A 197 -5.63 2.16 -9.85
CA ILE A 197 -6.10 1.27 -8.81
C ILE A 197 -6.07 2.07 -7.49
N ALA A 198 -6.94 1.75 -6.52
CA ALA A 198 -6.90 2.35 -5.19
C ALA A 198 -5.48 2.35 -4.60
N GLY A 199 -5.16 3.34 -3.77
CA GLY A 199 -3.81 3.57 -3.28
C GLY A 199 -3.13 2.31 -2.75
N TRP A 200 -1.82 2.27 -2.86
CA TRP A 200 -0.99 1.20 -2.36
C TRP A 200 -1.15 1.10 -0.84
N VAL A 201 -1.89 0.13 -0.37
CA VAL A 201 -2.13 -0.12 1.05
C VAL A 201 -1.16 -1.18 1.53
N ASP A 202 -0.41 -0.87 2.60
CA ASP A 202 0.49 -1.83 3.23
C ASP A 202 -0.26 -3.08 3.68
N GLY A 203 0.19 -4.24 3.22
CA GLY A 203 -0.26 -5.55 3.70
C GLY A 203 -1.04 -6.42 2.72
N ASP A 204 -1.42 -5.92 1.54
CA ASP A 204 -2.14 -6.73 0.53
C ASP A 204 -1.30 -6.92 -0.74
N ASP A 205 -0.19 -7.53 -0.56
CA ASP A 205 0.86 -7.57 -1.56
C ASP A 205 0.65 -8.55 -2.68
N LEU A 206 -0.41 -9.05 -3.03
CA LEU A 206 -0.40 -10.05 -4.15
C LEU A 206 -1.79 -10.50 -4.61
N LEU A 207 -2.83 -9.79 -4.25
CA LEU A 207 -4.11 -10.06 -4.87
C LEU A 207 -4.33 -9.08 -6.03
N PRO A 208 -4.76 -9.53 -7.19
CA PRO A 208 -5.24 -8.63 -8.22
C PRO A 208 -6.45 -7.87 -7.63
N ASP A 209 -6.25 -6.59 -7.34
CA ASP A 209 -7.37 -5.72 -6.99
C ASP A 209 -8.31 -5.72 -8.20
N GLY A 210 -9.43 -6.38 -8.03
CA GLY A 210 -10.52 -6.32 -8.98
C GLY A 210 -10.96 -4.87 -9.19
N ASP A 211 -11.41 -4.57 -10.37
CA ASP A 211 -11.95 -3.29 -10.80
C ASP A 211 -12.99 -2.75 -9.82
N GLY A 212 -12.81 -1.52 -9.40
CA GLY A 212 -13.81 -0.76 -8.68
C GLY A 212 -13.74 -0.93 -7.17
N GLU A 213 -14.43 -0.07 -6.46
CA GLU A 213 -14.70 -0.22 -5.04
C GLU A 213 -14.93 -1.71 -4.76
N VAL A 214 -13.99 -2.33 -4.04
CA VAL A 214 -14.25 -3.64 -3.46
C VAL A 214 -15.39 -3.36 -2.50
N GLU A 215 -16.62 -3.65 -2.92
CA GLU A 215 -17.72 -3.73 -1.99
C GLU A 215 -17.28 -4.79 -0.99
N THR A 216 -16.81 -4.36 0.16
CA THR A 216 -16.49 -5.27 1.25
C THR A 216 -17.73 -6.13 1.42
N PRO A 217 -17.65 -7.46 1.23
CA PRO A 217 -18.84 -8.29 1.26
C PRO A 217 -19.57 -8.03 2.56
N THR A 218 -20.88 -7.81 2.47
CA THR A 218 -21.72 -7.48 3.61
C THR A 218 -22.79 -8.53 3.81
N VAL A 219 -23.19 -8.69 5.06
CA VAL A 219 -24.39 -9.45 5.44
C VAL A 219 -25.37 -8.50 6.12
N GLU A 220 -26.63 -8.64 5.83
CA GLU A 220 -27.68 -7.92 6.54
C GLU A 220 -28.22 -8.76 7.69
N TRP A 221 -28.21 -8.19 8.89
CA TRP A 221 -28.76 -8.81 10.08
C TRP A 221 -29.59 -7.78 10.86
N GLY A 222 -30.87 -8.09 11.05
CA GLY A 222 -31.80 -7.21 11.77
C GLY A 222 -31.95 -5.81 11.13
N GLY A 223 -31.87 -5.70 9.80
CA GLY A 223 -31.95 -4.44 9.07
C GLY A 223 -30.66 -3.61 9.10
N VAL A 224 -29.57 -4.14 9.67
CA VAL A 224 -28.26 -3.49 9.70
C VAL A 224 -27.29 -4.27 8.80
N LYS A 225 -26.59 -3.56 7.91
CA LYS A 225 -25.51 -4.14 7.10
C LYS A 225 -24.20 -4.17 7.87
N TYR A 226 -23.53 -5.32 7.86
CA TYR A 226 -22.24 -5.57 8.50
C TYR A 226 -21.26 -6.05 7.45
N LYS A 227 -20.04 -5.54 7.51
CA LYS A 227 -18.93 -6.10 6.74
C LYS A 227 -18.61 -7.51 7.23
N ILE A 228 -18.25 -8.39 6.30
CA ILE A 228 -17.86 -9.76 6.62
C ILE A 228 -16.49 -10.07 6.04
N VAL A 229 -15.81 -11.03 6.65
CA VAL A 229 -14.53 -11.56 6.20
C VAL A 229 -14.61 -13.08 6.15
N THR A 230 -14.15 -13.68 5.06
CA THR A 230 -14.00 -15.14 4.96
C THR A 230 -12.55 -15.51 5.25
N LEU A 231 -12.34 -16.32 6.28
CA LEU A 231 -11.02 -16.78 6.68
C LEU A 231 -10.53 -17.91 5.78
N LYS A 232 -9.23 -18.21 5.84
CA LYS A 232 -8.59 -19.27 5.03
C LYS A 232 -9.18 -20.67 5.24
N ASP A 233 -9.86 -20.91 6.36
CA ASP A 233 -10.57 -22.16 6.67
C ASP A 233 -11.98 -22.22 6.04
N GLY A 234 -12.37 -21.22 5.25
CA GLY A 234 -13.68 -21.11 4.59
C GLY A 234 -14.80 -20.58 5.49
N ARG A 235 -14.53 -20.24 6.74
CA ARG A 235 -15.54 -19.66 7.64
C ARG A 235 -15.67 -18.16 7.41
N THR A 236 -16.93 -17.70 7.39
CA THR A 236 -17.25 -16.27 7.25
C THR A 236 -17.62 -15.69 8.61
N TRP A 237 -17.04 -14.56 8.95
CA TRP A 237 -17.24 -13.83 10.20
C TRP A 237 -17.65 -12.39 9.93
N MET A 238 -18.44 -11.81 10.85
CA MET A 238 -18.63 -10.36 10.86
C MET A 238 -17.28 -9.67 11.15
N ALA A 239 -16.94 -8.69 10.33
CA ALA A 239 -15.74 -7.86 10.50
C ALA A 239 -16.02 -6.60 11.34
N GLU A 240 -17.25 -6.46 11.82
CA GLU A 240 -17.72 -5.33 12.63
C GLU A 240 -18.48 -5.84 13.86
N ASN A 241 -18.50 -5.02 14.88
CA ASN A 241 -19.24 -5.30 16.10
C ASN A 241 -20.75 -5.18 15.87
N LEU A 242 -21.53 -6.02 16.56
CA LEU A 242 -22.98 -6.08 16.41
C LEU A 242 -23.65 -4.77 16.89
N ARG A 243 -24.57 -4.23 16.05
CA ARG A 243 -25.33 -2.99 16.32
C ARG A 243 -26.85 -3.20 16.21
N TYR A 244 -27.27 -4.44 16.06
CA TYR A 244 -28.69 -4.81 15.92
C TYR A 244 -29.46 -4.53 17.21
N VAL A 245 -30.61 -3.87 17.10
CA VAL A 245 -31.54 -3.69 18.20
C VAL A 245 -32.72 -4.63 18.03
N PRO A 246 -32.92 -5.62 18.92
CA PRO A 246 -34.03 -6.56 18.83
C PRO A 246 -35.38 -5.84 18.84
N GLU A 247 -36.36 -6.42 18.17
CA GLU A 247 -37.73 -5.87 18.09
C GLU A 247 -38.31 -5.63 19.49
N GLY A 248 -38.91 -4.47 19.70
CA GLY A 248 -39.48 -4.06 20.98
C GLY A 248 -38.46 -3.62 22.04
N LYS A 249 -37.16 -3.57 21.71
CA LYS A 249 -36.11 -3.05 22.57
C LYS A 249 -35.69 -1.65 22.15
N THR A 250 -35.16 -0.91 23.12
CA THR A 250 -34.50 0.39 22.90
C THR A 250 -33.09 0.32 23.47
N ILE A 251 -32.17 1.13 22.94
CA ILE A 251 -30.81 1.20 23.50
C ILE A 251 -30.85 2.03 24.78
N SER A 252 -30.37 1.45 25.87
CA SER A 252 -30.29 2.13 27.17
C SER A 252 -28.89 2.66 27.47
N SER A 253 -28.84 3.73 28.25
CA SER A 253 -27.60 4.24 28.85
C SER A 253 -27.33 3.66 30.24
N ASP A 254 -28.29 2.96 30.85
CA ASP A 254 -28.16 2.32 32.16
C ASP A 254 -28.09 0.80 32.02
N PRO A 255 -26.91 0.18 32.20
CA PRO A 255 -26.77 -1.27 32.08
C PRO A 255 -27.51 -2.08 33.17
N LYS A 256 -28.16 -1.41 34.13
CA LYS A 256 -28.91 -2.06 35.23
C LYS A 256 -30.41 -2.05 34.99
N ASP A 257 -30.90 -1.44 33.95
CA ASP A 257 -32.33 -1.29 33.68
C ASP A 257 -33.05 -2.56 33.21
N GLY A 258 -32.32 -3.67 33.01
CA GLY A 258 -32.90 -4.91 32.53
C GLY A 258 -33.34 -4.90 31.07
N ASN A 259 -33.08 -3.85 30.32
CA ASN A 259 -33.48 -3.72 28.90
C ASN A 259 -32.80 -4.74 27.99
N GLY A 260 -31.57 -5.12 28.30
CA GLY A 260 -30.80 -6.14 27.57
C GLY A 260 -30.00 -5.63 26.37
N VAL A 261 -30.11 -4.34 26.05
CA VAL A 261 -29.32 -3.69 24.99
C VAL A 261 -28.86 -2.32 25.47
N TRP A 262 -27.54 -2.09 25.46
CA TRP A 262 -26.96 -0.85 25.99
C TRP A 262 -25.92 -0.25 25.03
N TYR A 263 -25.74 1.06 25.16
CA TYR A 263 -24.61 1.74 24.52
C TYR A 263 -23.29 1.23 25.06
N PRO A 264 -22.22 1.19 24.23
CA PRO A 264 -20.90 0.85 24.72
C PRO A 264 -20.44 1.83 25.79
N CYS A 265 -19.60 1.35 26.71
CA CYS A 265 -19.06 2.16 27.80
C CYS A 265 -17.66 2.67 27.43
N ASN A 266 -17.38 3.93 27.72
CA ASN A 266 -16.04 4.48 27.65
C ASN A 266 -15.16 3.99 28.85
N LEU A 267 -13.90 4.40 28.89
CA LEU A 267 -12.94 3.99 29.91
C LEU A 267 -13.39 4.35 31.36
N SER A 268 -14.25 5.35 31.53
CA SER A 268 -14.85 5.71 32.81
C SER A 268 -16.09 4.90 33.15
N LYS A 269 -16.48 3.94 32.31
CA LYS A 269 -17.67 3.10 32.40
C LYS A 269 -19.00 3.89 32.27
N ALA A 270 -18.95 5.10 31.74
CA ALA A 270 -20.13 5.81 31.31
C ALA A 270 -20.56 5.34 29.91
N ALA A 271 -21.87 5.23 29.68
CA ALA A 271 -22.40 4.92 28.36
C ALA A 271 -22.02 6.03 27.35
N ASP A 272 -21.60 5.64 26.18
CA ASP A 272 -21.14 6.55 25.13
C ASP A 272 -21.76 6.21 23.78
N PRO A 273 -22.85 6.86 23.38
CA PRO A 273 -23.50 6.61 22.10
C PRO A 273 -22.60 6.84 20.89
N SER A 274 -21.59 7.70 21.00
CA SER A 274 -20.68 8.01 19.89
C SER A 274 -19.78 6.82 19.50
N LEU A 275 -19.61 5.84 20.38
CA LEU A 275 -18.82 4.63 20.14
C LEU A 275 -19.62 3.52 19.45
N THR A 276 -20.93 3.68 19.21
CA THR A 276 -21.78 2.61 18.66
C THR A 276 -21.29 2.08 17.32
N GLU A 277 -20.83 2.97 16.43
CA GLU A 277 -20.33 2.57 15.10
C GLU A 277 -19.04 1.77 15.16
N THR A 278 -18.18 2.02 16.12
CA THR A 278 -16.87 1.38 16.24
C THR A 278 -16.84 0.21 17.23
N ALA A 279 -17.54 0.35 18.36
CA ALA A 279 -17.57 -0.63 19.44
C ALA A 279 -18.81 -1.53 19.42
N GLY A 280 -19.85 -1.19 18.64
CA GLY A 280 -21.12 -1.91 18.62
C GLY A 280 -21.98 -1.62 19.85
N LEU A 281 -22.96 -2.50 20.12
CA LEU A 281 -23.82 -2.44 21.29
C LEU A 281 -23.47 -3.57 22.27
N LEU A 282 -23.80 -3.37 23.54
CA LEU A 282 -23.68 -4.39 24.57
C LEU A 282 -25.03 -5.12 24.71
N TYR A 283 -24.98 -6.44 24.92
CA TYR A 283 -26.15 -7.29 25.06
C TYR A 283 -26.06 -8.14 26.33
N SER A 284 -27.19 -8.39 26.98
CA SER A 284 -27.27 -9.46 27.99
C SER A 284 -27.65 -10.78 27.31
N TYR A 285 -27.12 -11.86 27.80
CA TYR A 285 -27.55 -13.20 27.50
C TYR A 285 -28.68 -13.62 28.44
#